data_b846d4caa6407a865536a26b8f5c66b4
#
_entry.id   b846d4caa6407a865536a26b8f5c66b4
#
_cell.length_a   1.000
_cell.length_b   1.000
_cell.length_c   1.000
_cell.angle_alpha   90.00
_cell.angle_beta   90.00
_cell.angle_gamma   90.00
#
_symmetry.space_group_name_H-M   'P 1'
#
loop_
_entity.id
_entity.type
_entity.pdbx_description
1 polymer ?
#
loop_
_entity_poly.entity_id
_entity_poly.type
_entity_poly.pdbx_seq_one_letter_code
_entity_poly.pdbx_strand_id
1 'polypeptide(L)'
;MGTNFKTIDTAVIRFAGDSGDGMQLTGGRFTETTAIVGNDLSTLPDFPAEIRAPAGSLAGVSAFQLKFSSKDIHTPGDRPDVLVAMNPAALKVHQKDLIPGGIMIINTDAFSKKNLKFAGYDTNPVEDGSLDDYFTVIPIEMNKMVTAACEGVDLSPKFVGRTKNLFALGAVSYTHLRAP
;
A
#
# COMPACT_ATOMS: atom_id res chain seq x y z
N MET A 1 6.29 19.86 -18.65
CA MET A 1 5.97 20.12 -17.24
C MET A 1 7.12 19.58 -16.41
N GLY A 2 7.88 20.46 -15.75
CA GLY A 2 8.99 20.03 -14.88
C GLY A 2 8.41 19.41 -13.61
N THR A 3 8.69 18.14 -13.38
CA THR A 3 8.40 17.47 -12.12
C THR A 3 9.32 18.03 -11.05
N ASN A 4 8.78 18.77 -10.09
CA ASN A 4 9.52 19.20 -8.90
C ASN A 4 9.75 17.98 -8.00
N PHE A 5 10.96 17.43 -8.01
CA PHE A 5 11.36 16.39 -7.07
C PHE A 5 11.75 17.05 -5.73
N LYS A 6 11.18 16.52 -4.65
CA LYS A 6 11.60 16.87 -3.28
C LYS A 6 12.43 15.70 -2.74
N THR A 7 13.68 15.95 -2.44
CA THR A 7 14.52 14.97 -1.73
C THR A 7 14.14 14.97 -0.25
N ILE A 8 13.93 13.81 0.32
CA ILE A 8 13.66 13.61 1.74
C ILE A 8 14.68 12.62 2.31
N ASP A 9 15.15 12.89 3.53
CA ASP A 9 16.16 12.03 4.20
C ASP A 9 15.55 10.73 4.73
N THR A 10 14.28 10.73 5.07
CA THR A 10 13.58 9.61 5.71
C THR A 10 12.17 9.48 5.14
N ALA A 11 11.72 8.25 4.91
CA ALA A 11 10.32 7.96 4.58
C ALA A 11 9.83 6.72 5.33
N VAL A 12 8.54 6.74 5.67
CA VAL A 12 7.83 5.61 6.27
C VAL A 12 6.68 5.22 5.36
N ILE A 13 6.69 3.99 4.86
CA ILE A 13 5.67 3.47 3.94
C ILE A 13 4.98 2.28 4.58
N ARG A 14 3.66 2.25 4.52
CA ARG A 14 2.86 1.11 4.97
C ARG A 14 2.08 0.53 3.81
N PHE A 15 2.28 -0.76 3.55
CA PHE A 15 1.45 -1.56 2.65
C PHE A 15 0.40 -2.29 3.48
N ALA A 16 -0.87 -2.21 3.10
CA ALA A 16 -1.97 -2.83 3.82
C ALA A 16 -2.98 -3.47 2.88
N GLY A 17 -3.42 -4.68 3.21
CA GLY A 17 -4.35 -5.48 2.42
C GLY A 17 -4.86 -6.68 3.21
N ASP A 18 -5.55 -7.62 2.55
CA ASP A 18 -5.90 -8.89 3.17
C ASP A 18 -4.65 -9.77 3.37
N SER A 19 -4.72 -10.71 4.30
CA SER A 19 -3.62 -11.67 4.57
C SER A 19 -3.17 -12.43 3.32
N GLY A 20 -4.06 -12.63 2.33
CA GLY A 20 -3.78 -13.25 1.04
C GLY A 20 -3.19 -12.34 -0.04
N ASP A 21 -3.16 -11.03 0.18
CA ASP A 21 -2.68 -10.04 -0.79
C ASP A 21 -1.15 -9.96 -0.88
N GLY A 22 -0.42 -10.64 0.01
CA GLY A 22 1.04 -10.73 -0.04
C GLY A 22 1.75 -9.49 0.48
N MET A 23 1.17 -8.77 1.45
CA MET A 23 1.78 -7.55 2.02
C MET A 23 3.13 -7.81 2.66
N GLN A 24 3.31 -8.93 3.33
CA GLN A 24 4.59 -9.32 3.92
C GLN A 24 5.66 -9.59 2.84
N LEU A 25 5.26 -10.21 1.72
CA LEU A 25 6.16 -10.43 0.58
C LEU A 25 6.58 -9.10 -0.06
N THR A 26 5.62 -8.22 -0.30
CA THR A 26 5.86 -6.89 -0.89
C THR A 26 6.82 -6.08 -0.02
N GLY A 27 6.54 -6.00 1.28
CA GLY A 27 7.37 -5.29 2.24
C GLY A 27 8.79 -5.89 2.32
N GLY A 28 8.92 -7.21 2.36
CA GLY A 28 10.22 -7.89 2.37
C GLY A 28 11.05 -7.60 1.13
N ARG A 29 10.44 -7.64 -0.08
CA ARG A 29 11.13 -7.31 -1.32
C ARG A 29 11.55 -5.86 -1.38
N PHE A 30 10.72 -4.96 -0.89
CA PHE A 30 11.07 -3.55 -0.81
C PHE A 30 12.24 -3.31 0.17
N THR A 31 12.23 -4.00 1.31
CA THR A 31 13.31 -3.98 2.30
C THR A 31 14.64 -4.42 1.67
N GLU A 32 14.66 -5.55 0.96
CA GLU A 32 15.85 -6.04 0.26
C GLU A 32 16.39 -5.01 -0.75
N THR A 33 15.51 -4.43 -1.56
CA THR A 33 15.89 -3.43 -2.55
C THR A 33 16.46 -2.17 -1.91
N THR A 34 15.83 -1.70 -0.84
CA THR A 34 16.26 -0.49 -0.11
C THR A 34 17.61 -0.69 0.57
N ALA A 35 17.86 -1.90 1.10
CA ALA A 35 19.14 -2.27 1.69
C ALA A 35 20.28 -2.29 0.64
N ILE A 36 20.02 -2.79 -0.58
CA ILE A 36 21.00 -2.81 -1.67
C ILE A 36 21.43 -1.39 -2.06
N VAL A 37 20.52 -0.42 -2.00
CA VAL A 37 20.81 1.00 -2.30
C VAL A 37 21.63 1.67 -1.18
N GLY A 38 21.79 1.02 -0.03
CA GLY A 38 22.65 1.49 1.07
C GLY A 38 21.92 2.39 2.09
N ASN A 39 20.59 2.41 2.08
CA ASN A 39 19.84 3.08 3.14
C ASN A 39 19.82 2.24 4.42
N ASP A 40 19.81 2.89 5.57
CA ASP A 40 19.41 2.25 6.82
C ASP A 40 17.91 2.03 6.86
N LEU A 41 17.46 0.95 7.48
CA LEU A 41 16.05 0.54 7.44
C LEU A 41 15.59 -0.14 8.72
N SER A 42 14.30 0.01 9.00
CA SER A 42 13.61 -0.71 10.06
C SER A 42 12.22 -1.11 9.62
N THR A 43 11.79 -2.31 9.97
CA THR A 43 10.52 -2.90 9.52
C THR A 43 9.59 -3.22 10.67
N LEU A 44 8.29 -3.15 10.42
CA LEU A 44 7.24 -3.54 11.36
C LEU A 44 6.18 -4.33 10.60
N PRO A 45 6.27 -5.68 10.62
CA PRO A 45 5.20 -6.53 10.10
C PRO A 45 3.99 -6.47 11.03
N ASP A 46 2.80 -6.37 10.46
CA ASP A 46 1.52 -6.39 11.15
C ASP A 46 0.68 -7.54 10.58
N PHE A 47 0.38 -8.52 11.43
CA PHE A 47 -0.36 -9.71 11.05
C PHE A 47 -1.84 -9.55 11.39
N PRO A 48 -2.75 -10.23 10.65
CA PRO A 48 -4.17 -10.11 10.90
C PRO A 48 -4.53 -10.56 12.31
N ALA A 49 -5.47 -9.87 12.92
CA ALA A 49 -5.98 -10.20 14.26
C ALA A 49 -6.65 -11.58 14.30
N GLU A 50 -7.18 -12.04 13.16
CA GLU A 50 -7.80 -13.35 13.00
C GLU A 50 -7.21 -14.09 11.80
N ILE A 51 -6.63 -15.28 12.04
CA ILE A 51 -5.85 -16.05 11.04
C ILE A 51 -6.69 -16.49 9.83
N ARG A 52 -7.98 -16.66 9.97
CA ARG A 52 -8.90 -17.12 8.91
C ARG A 52 -10.10 -16.20 8.75
N ALA A 53 -9.89 -14.93 8.96
CA ALA A 53 -10.93 -13.93 8.75
C ALA A 53 -11.42 -13.96 7.30
N PRO A 54 -12.71 -13.71 7.05
CA PRO A 54 -13.23 -13.54 5.70
C PRO A 54 -12.47 -12.41 4.97
N ALA A 55 -12.18 -12.62 3.69
CA ALA A 55 -11.54 -11.61 2.86
C ALA A 55 -12.35 -10.30 2.84
N GLY A 56 -11.68 -9.17 3.00
CA GLY A 56 -12.30 -7.84 3.07
C GLY A 56 -12.85 -7.46 4.45
N SER A 57 -12.67 -8.33 5.49
CA SER A 57 -13.02 -7.99 6.86
C SER A 57 -11.91 -7.22 7.58
N LEU A 58 -12.26 -6.39 8.55
CA LEU A 58 -11.26 -5.63 9.33
C LEU A 58 -10.28 -6.54 10.07
N ALA A 59 -10.76 -7.67 10.60
CA ALA A 59 -9.94 -8.63 11.35
C ALA A 59 -8.94 -9.39 10.47
N GLY A 60 -9.14 -9.42 9.15
CA GLY A 60 -8.27 -10.08 8.17
C GLY A 60 -7.19 -9.18 7.56
N VAL A 61 -7.13 -7.92 7.96
CA VAL A 61 -6.14 -6.97 7.45
C VAL A 61 -4.74 -7.33 7.94
N SER A 62 -3.81 -7.39 7.01
CA SER A 62 -2.38 -7.52 7.23
C SER A 62 -1.67 -6.29 6.69
N ALA A 63 -0.63 -5.84 7.36
CA ALA A 63 0.16 -4.72 6.89
C ALA A 63 1.66 -4.97 7.09
N PHE A 64 2.45 -4.20 6.37
CA PHE A 64 3.89 -4.17 6.50
C PHE A 64 4.36 -2.72 6.42
N GLN A 65 4.99 -2.24 7.48
CA GLN A 65 5.59 -0.91 7.51
C GLN A 65 7.10 -1.01 7.32
N LEU A 66 7.63 -0.14 6.48
CA LEU A 66 9.06 0.03 6.26
C LEU A 66 9.40 1.50 6.46
N LYS A 67 10.35 1.75 7.33
CA LYS A 67 11.06 3.03 7.44
C LYS A 67 12.43 2.87 6.83
N PHE A 68 12.84 3.80 5.99
CA PHE A 68 14.17 3.85 5.42
C PHE A 68 14.69 5.28 5.43
N SER A 69 16.02 5.43 5.53
CA SER A 69 16.67 6.73 5.67
C SER A 69 18.10 6.68 5.18
N SER A 70 18.61 7.83 4.76
CA SER A 70 20.05 8.05 4.54
C SER A 70 20.85 8.21 5.84
N LYS A 71 20.18 8.23 6.99
CA LYS A 71 20.76 8.36 8.34
C LYS A 71 20.34 7.15 9.18
N ASP A 72 21.07 6.93 10.29
CA ASP A 72 20.80 5.83 11.22
C ASP A 72 19.36 5.84 11.75
N ILE A 73 18.72 4.68 11.72
CA ILE A 73 17.35 4.46 12.19
C ILE A 73 17.35 3.56 13.43
N HIS A 74 16.62 3.97 14.46
CA HIS A 74 16.50 3.20 15.69
C HIS A 74 15.10 2.62 15.93
N THR A 75 14.10 3.05 15.15
CA THR A 75 12.71 2.58 15.29
C THR A 75 12.02 2.48 13.92
N PRO A 76 11.02 1.61 13.77
CA PRO A 76 10.25 1.48 12.51
C PRO A 76 9.36 2.69 12.20
N GLY A 77 9.34 3.70 13.07
CA GLY A 77 8.47 4.89 12.96
C GLY A 77 7.05 4.62 13.46
N ASP A 78 6.39 5.68 13.94
CA ASP A 78 5.03 5.57 14.49
C ASP A 78 3.96 5.75 13.42
N ARG A 79 4.10 6.79 12.59
CA ARG A 79 3.11 7.16 11.58
C ARG A 79 3.72 7.08 10.18
N PRO A 80 3.04 6.42 9.22
CA PRO A 80 3.49 6.41 7.84
C PRO A 80 3.30 7.76 7.14
N ASP A 81 4.21 8.06 6.21
CA ASP A 81 4.09 9.16 5.24
C ASP A 81 3.24 8.73 4.05
N VAL A 82 3.28 7.43 3.73
CA VAL A 82 2.56 6.82 2.61
C VAL A 82 1.83 5.58 3.08
N LEU A 83 0.54 5.49 2.74
CA LEU A 83 -0.29 4.29 2.91
C LEU A 83 -0.67 3.74 1.55
N VAL A 84 -0.34 2.48 1.29
CA VAL A 84 -0.85 1.72 0.15
C VAL A 84 -1.98 0.82 0.63
N ALA A 85 -3.22 1.15 0.25
CA ALA A 85 -4.42 0.41 0.64
C ALA A 85 -4.93 -0.45 -0.51
N MET A 86 -4.84 -1.77 -0.36
CA MET A 86 -5.24 -2.73 -1.38
C MET A 86 -6.76 -2.95 -1.43
N ASN A 87 -7.50 -2.59 -0.37
CA ASN A 87 -8.94 -2.75 -0.26
C ASN A 87 -9.54 -1.81 0.80
N PRO A 88 -10.89 -1.68 0.89
CA PRO A 88 -11.56 -0.79 1.86
C PRO A 88 -11.25 -1.12 3.33
N ALA A 89 -11.10 -2.40 3.67
CA ALA A 89 -10.81 -2.80 5.05
C ALA A 89 -9.42 -2.31 5.49
N ALA A 90 -8.42 -2.46 4.63
CA ALA A 90 -7.08 -1.96 4.85
C ALA A 90 -7.05 -0.42 5.02
N LEU A 91 -7.81 0.29 4.19
CA LEU A 91 -7.99 1.74 4.34
C LEU A 91 -8.61 2.08 5.68
N LYS A 92 -9.72 1.43 6.05
CA LYS A 92 -10.45 1.69 7.30
C LYS A 92 -9.59 1.51 8.55
N VAL A 93 -8.76 0.47 8.56
CA VAL A 93 -7.90 0.14 9.71
C VAL A 93 -6.76 1.16 9.85
N HIS A 94 -6.11 1.54 8.74
CA HIS A 94 -4.83 2.25 8.78
C HIS A 94 -4.88 3.75 8.41
N GLN A 95 -6.00 4.27 7.86
CA GLN A 95 -6.08 5.69 7.47
C GLN A 95 -5.81 6.67 8.62
N LYS A 96 -6.20 6.29 9.84
CA LYS A 96 -6.00 7.12 11.05
C LYS A 96 -4.53 7.26 11.47
N ASP A 97 -3.69 6.31 11.04
CA ASP A 97 -2.28 6.28 11.40
C ASP A 97 -1.44 7.14 10.44
N LEU A 98 -1.96 7.46 9.25
CA LEU A 98 -1.25 8.30 8.28
C LEU A 98 -1.05 9.72 8.82
N ILE A 99 0.08 10.32 8.50
CA ILE A 99 0.32 11.73 8.87
C ILE A 99 -0.67 12.65 8.13
N PRO A 100 -1.04 13.80 8.71
CA PRO A 100 -1.81 14.83 7.99
C PRO A 100 -1.07 15.27 6.72
N GLY A 101 -1.77 15.34 5.59
CA GLY A 101 -1.18 15.63 4.28
C GLY A 101 -0.38 14.48 3.68
N GLY A 102 -0.36 13.31 4.31
CA GLY A 102 0.28 12.11 3.79
C GLY A 102 -0.36 11.60 2.49
N ILE A 103 0.31 10.66 1.85
CA ILE A 103 -0.10 10.13 0.55
C ILE A 103 -0.83 8.80 0.74
N MET A 104 -2.00 8.67 0.11
CA MET A 104 -2.75 7.42 0.00
C MET A 104 -2.73 6.91 -1.43
N ILE A 105 -2.16 5.73 -1.66
CA ILE A 105 -2.25 5.00 -2.92
C ILE A 105 -3.32 3.93 -2.74
N ILE A 106 -4.43 4.03 -3.48
CA ILE A 106 -5.62 3.22 -3.24
C ILE A 106 -5.95 2.38 -4.48
N ASN A 107 -6.07 1.06 -4.31
CA ASN A 107 -6.56 0.15 -5.33
C ASN A 107 -8.09 0.26 -5.47
N THR A 108 -8.56 1.10 -6.38
CA THR A 108 -9.98 1.40 -6.55
C THR A 108 -10.81 0.23 -7.06
N ASP A 109 -10.22 -0.70 -7.80
CA ASP A 109 -10.92 -1.92 -8.28
C ASP A 109 -11.45 -2.81 -7.14
N ALA A 110 -10.89 -2.67 -5.94
CA ALA A 110 -11.35 -3.41 -4.76
C ALA A 110 -12.53 -2.74 -4.03
N PHE A 111 -12.93 -1.49 -4.39
CA PHE A 111 -13.96 -0.72 -3.70
C PHE A 111 -15.37 -1.00 -4.21
N SER A 112 -15.71 -2.28 -4.37
CA SER A 112 -17.07 -2.72 -4.69
C SER A 112 -18.03 -2.45 -3.52
N LYS A 113 -19.34 -2.30 -3.82
CA LYS A 113 -20.39 -2.13 -2.79
C LYS A 113 -20.35 -3.22 -1.71
N LYS A 114 -20.02 -4.46 -2.11
CA LYS A 114 -19.87 -5.59 -1.19
C LYS A 114 -18.69 -5.36 -0.23
N ASN A 115 -17.53 -5.02 -0.74
CA ASN A 115 -16.32 -4.84 0.06
C ASN A 115 -16.41 -3.60 0.98
N LEU A 116 -17.02 -2.52 0.50
CA LEU A 116 -17.31 -1.34 1.30
C LEU A 116 -18.20 -1.69 2.50
N LYS A 117 -19.27 -2.45 2.26
CA LYS A 117 -20.16 -2.91 3.34
C LYS A 117 -19.43 -3.81 4.35
N PHE A 118 -18.57 -4.74 3.89
CA PHE A 118 -17.77 -5.58 4.79
C PHE A 118 -16.80 -4.75 5.64
N ALA A 119 -16.24 -3.70 5.10
CA ALA A 119 -15.36 -2.77 5.82
C ALA A 119 -16.14 -1.77 6.69
N GLY A 120 -17.48 -1.78 6.67
CA GLY A 120 -18.33 -0.88 7.47
C GLY A 120 -18.34 0.56 6.95
N TYR A 121 -18.25 0.73 5.62
CA TYR A 121 -18.50 2.01 4.97
C TYR A 121 -19.91 2.10 4.43
N ASP A 122 -20.59 3.22 4.68
CA ASP A 122 -21.91 3.53 4.13
C ASP A 122 -21.78 4.13 2.71
N THR A 123 -20.73 4.92 2.47
CA THR A 123 -20.37 5.55 1.20
C THR A 123 -18.97 5.12 0.75
N ASN A 124 -18.62 5.40 -0.49
CA ASN A 124 -17.27 5.17 -0.98
C ASN A 124 -16.37 6.37 -0.64
N PRO A 125 -15.44 6.26 0.30
CA PRO A 125 -14.62 7.39 0.74
C PRO A 125 -13.67 7.92 -0.34
N VAL A 126 -13.45 7.17 -1.42
CA VAL A 126 -12.65 7.60 -2.58
C VAL A 126 -13.47 8.48 -3.53
N GLU A 127 -14.79 8.28 -3.56
CA GLU A 127 -15.70 9.01 -4.46
C GLU A 127 -16.40 10.19 -3.77
N ASP A 128 -16.57 10.14 -2.45
CA ASP A 128 -17.28 11.18 -1.70
C ASP A 128 -16.39 12.37 -1.30
N GLY A 129 -15.08 12.30 -1.60
CA GLY A 129 -14.12 13.38 -1.33
C GLY A 129 -13.72 13.53 0.14
N SER A 130 -14.20 12.67 1.02
CA SER A 130 -13.93 12.78 2.47
C SER A 130 -12.45 12.62 2.85
N LEU A 131 -11.65 12.03 1.98
CA LEU A 131 -10.22 11.84 2.18
C LEU A 131 -9.39 13.04 1.69
N ASP A 132 -9.86 13.77 0.69
CA ASP A 132 -9.09 14.80 -0.04
C ASP A 132 -8.77 16.02 0.83
N ASP A 133 -9.58 16.29 1.83
CA ASP A 133 -9.35 17.39 2.78
C ASP A 133 -8.14 17.14 3.71
N TYR A 134 -7.76 15.88 3.89
CA TYR A 134 -6.74 15.48 4.85
C TYR A 134 -5.51 14.85 4.23
N PHE A 135 -5.63 14.27 3.02
CA PHE A 135 -4.60 13.45 2.41
C PHE A 135 -4.46 13.72 0.91
N THR A 136 -3.30 13.38 0.36
CA THR A 136 -3.12 13.33 -1.09
C THR A 136 -3.52 11.95 -1.58
N VAL A 137 -4.68 11.85 -2.21
CA VAL A 137 -5.23 10.57 -2.69
C VAL A 137 -4.79 10.29 -4.12
N ILE A 138 -4.21 9.11 -4.35
CA ILE A 138 -3.81 8.59 -5.66
C ILE A 138 -4.63 7.32 -5.92
N PRO A 139 -5.78 7.44 -6.61
CA PRO A 139 -6.60 6.29 -6.99
C PRO A 139 -5.99 5.56 -8.17
N ILE A 140 -5.87 4.22 -8.09
CA ILE A 140 -5.28 3.37 -9.14
C ILE A 140 -6.16 2.12 -9.32
N GLU A 141 -6.53 1.82 -10.57
CA GLU A 141 -7.22 0.57 -10.95
C GLU A 141 -6.19 -0.57 -11.10
N MET A 142 -5.59 -0.99 -9.96
CA MET A 142 -4.46 -1.92 -9.97
C MET A 142 -4.77 -3.27 -10.60
N ASN A 143 -5.98 -3.81 -10.38
CA ASN A 143 -6.35 -5.12 -10.94
C ASN A 143 -6.48 -5.06 -12.46
N LYS A 144 -7.07 -4.00 -13.01
CA LYS A 144 -7.18 -3.78 -14.45
C LYS A 144 -5.81 -3.60 -15.08
N MET A 145 -4.96 -2.77 -14.47
CA MET A 145 -3.61 -2.51 -14.97
C MET A 145 -2.74 -3.77 -14.96
N VAL A 146 -2.81 -4.57 -13.91
CA VAL A 146 -2.10 -5.85 -13.81
C VAL A 146 -2.60 -6.84 -14.87
N THR A 147 -3.92 -6.91 -15.08
CA THR A 147 -4.51 -7.79 -16.10
C THR A 147 -4.02 -7.40 -17.49
N ALA A 148 -4.03 -6.12 -17.82
CA ALA A 148 -3.52 -5.62 -19.10
C ALA A 148 -2.01 -5.87 -19.27
N ALA A 149 -1.22 -5.68 -18.21
CA ALA A 149 0.23 -5.93 -18.25
C ALA A 149 0.58 -7.43 -18.44
N CYS A 150 -0.32 -8.32 -18.06
CA CYS A 150 -0.13 -9.78 -18.21
C CYS A 150 -0.79 -10.34 -19.50
N GLU A 151 -1.33 -9.50 -20.38
CA GLU A 151 -1.86 -9.95 -21.66
C GLU A 151 -0.77 -10.64 -22.50
N GLY A 152 -1.07 -11.82 -23.03
CA GLY A 152 -0.13 -12.61 -23.83
C GLY A 152 0.86 -13.47 -23.01
N VAL A 153 0.80 -13.39 -21.68
CA VAL A 153 1.59 -14.27 -20.80
C VAL A 153 0.70 -15.47 -20.42
N ASP A 154 1.25 -16.69 -20.54
CA ASP A 154 0.54 -17.92 -20.18
C ASP A 154 0.46 -18.10 -18.65
N LEU A 155 -0.36 -17.28 -18.02
CA LEU A 155 -0.65 -17.34 -16.59
C LEU A 155 -2.13 -17.49 -16.32
N SER A 156 -2.49 -18.34 -15.35
CA SER A 156 -3.88 -18.42 -14.92
C SER A 156 -4.34 -17.11 -14.28
N PRO A 157 -5.65 -16.73 -14.36
CA PRO A 157 -6.19 -15.51 -13.76
C PRO A 157 -5.88 -15.36 -12.27
N LYS A 158 -5.76 -16.49 -11.57
CA LYS A 158 -5.40 -16.55 -10.15
C LYS A 158 -3.97 -16.07 -9.91
N PHE A 159 -3.03 -16.44 -10.78
CA PHE A 159 -1.65 -15.98 -10.67
C PHE A 159 -1.52 -14.52 -11.08
N VAL A 160 -2.20 -14.09 -12.14
CA VAL A 160 -2.27 -12.67 -12.54
C VAL A 160 -2.75 -11.82 -11.37
N GLY A 161 -3.86 -12.18 -10.71
CA GLY A 161 -4.37 -11.45 -9.56
C GLY A 161 -3.41 -11.36 -8.36
N ARG A 162 -2.47 -12.30 -8.24
CA ARG A 162 -1.46 -12.28 -7.17
C ARG A 162 -0.33 -11.29 -7.42
N THR A 163 -0.09 -10.88 -8.67
CA THR A 163 1.00 -9.93 -9.00
C THR A 163 0.66 -8.48 -8.68
N LYS A 164 -0.58 -8.18 -8.30
CA LYS A 164 -1.01 -6.83 -7.89
C LYS A 164 -0.18 -6.23 -6.75
N ASN A 165 0.34 -7.09 -5.86
CA ASN A 165 1.21 -6.66 -4.78
C ASN A 165 2.55 -6.11 -5.29
N LEU A 166 3.15 -6.75 -6.29
CA LEU A 166 4.37 -6.27 -6.94
C LEU A 166 4.08 -5.00 -7.77
N PHE A 167 2.90 -4.90 -8.36
CA PHE A 167 2.47 -3.66 -9.02
C PHE A 167 2.38 -2.50 -8.01
N ALA A 168 1.79 -2.73 -6.85
CA ALA A 168 1.72 -1.74 -5.77
C ALA A 168 3.12 -1.30 -5.30
N LEU A 169 4.06 -2.24 -5.20
CA LEU A 169 5.46 -1.95 -4.94
C LEU A 169 6.07 -1.04 -6.01
N GLY A 170 5.84 -1.38 -7.29
CA GLY A 170 6.30 -0.58 -8.44
C GLY A 170 5.74 0.85 -8.42
N ALA A 171 4.45 1.01 -8.11
CA ALA A 171 3.82 2.32 -8.01
C ALA A 171 4.49 3.19 -6.94
N VAL A 172 4.81 2.64 -5.77
CA VAL A 172 5.51 3.36 -4.70
C VAL A 172 6.95 3.67 -5.09
N SER A 173 7.70 2.70 -5.59
CA SER A 173 9.12 2.87 -5.93
C SER A 173 9.32 3.88 -7.05
N TYR A 174 8.43 3.89 -8.05
CA TYR A 174 8.50 4.84 -9.15
C TYR A 174 8.19 6.28 -8.73
N THR A 175 7.27 6.45 -7.78
CA THR A 175 6.85 7.78 -7.31
C THR A 175 7.77 8.36 -6.23
N HIS A 176 8.45 7.52 -5.45
CA HIS A 176 9.20 7.95 -4.26
C HIS A 176 10.69 7.61 -4.28
N LEU A 177 11.12 6.66 -5.10
CA LEU A 177 12.50 6.20 -5.18
C LEU A 177 13.04 6.35 -6.60
N ARG A 178 13.15 7.56 -7.13
CA ARG A 178 14.03 7.76 -8.28
C ARG A 178 15.46 7.79 -7.76
N ALA A 179 16.24 6.74 -8.10
CA ALA A 179 17.68 6.82 -8.04
C ALA A 179 18.18 7.97 -8.94
N PRO A 180 19.21 8.68 -8.53
CA PRO A 180 19.82 9.75 -9.32
C PRO A 180 20.32 9.21 -10.68
#